data_cd0314bd5ea4bfe122c6762426df735d
#
_entry.id   cd0314bd5ea4bfe122c6762426df735d
#
_cell.length_a   1.000
_cell.length_b   1.000
_cell.length_c   1.000
_cell.angle_alpha   90.00
_cell.angle_beta   90.00
_cell.angle_gamma   90.00
#
_symmetry.space_group_name_H-M   'P 1'
#
loop_
_entity.id
_entity.type
_entity.pdbx_description
1 polymer ?
#
loop_
_entity_poly.entity_id
_entity_poly.type
_entity_poly.pdbx_seq_one_letter_code
_entity_poly.pdbx_strand_id
1 'polypeptide(L)'
;MLAIDLTGKRAFVAGVADDGGFGFAIAKALAEAGASVCVGTWPPAMNIFLNLLERGKMDASLVLTDGRKMSFEKIYPLDAQYDTLAETPTEIRENRRYKERGDFTIEGVVNSLKADFGKHPLDIVVHSLANGPEVKKPLIDTSRDGYLTAVSVSAYSLVSMVRNLGPLMRPGGSFLSLTFMAGERVIPGYGGGMSSAKAALESDTRTLAFEAGRRHGVRVNTISAGPWASRAATAIGFIDTMLKYCRANAALPR
;
A
#
# COMPACT_ATOMS: atom_id res chain seq x y z
N MET A 1 -17.25 11.80 -20.53
CA MET A 1 -16.42 11.07 -19.55
C MET A 1 -15.03 11.00 -20.12
N LEU A 2 -14.01 11.39 -19.38
CA LEU A 2 -12.64 11.21 -19.82
C LEU A 2 -12.35 9.70 -19.76
N ALA A 3 -12.13 9.07 -20.90
CA ALA A 3 -11.73 7.66 -20.92
C ALA A 3 -10.26 7.56 -20.50
N ILE A 4 -9.99 6.94 -19.35
CA ILE A 4 -8.64 6.60 -18.94
C ILE A 4 -8.34 5.22 -19.50
N ASP A 5 -7.37 5.15 -20.42
CA ASP A 5 -6.90 3.89 -21.00
C ASP A 5 -5.48 3.58 -20.51
N LEU A 6 -5.37 2.49 -19.75
CA LEU A 6 -4.12 1.94 -19.24
C LEU A 6 -3.76 0.60 -19.91
N THR A 7 -4.33 0.31 -21.08
CA THR A 7 -4.02 -0.89 -21.86
C THR A 7 -2.51 -0.98 -22.11
N GLY A 8 -1.92 -2.14 -21.86
CA GLY A 8 -0.47 -2.37 -21.98
C GLY A 8 0.37 -1.76 -20.85
N LYS A 9 -0.25 -1.13 -19.85
CA LYS A 9 0.42 -0.67 -18.61
C LYS A 9 0.41 -1.74 -17.56
N ARG A 10 1.48 -1.81 -16.76
CA ARG A 10 1.56 -2.71 -15.60
C ARG A 10 1.67 -1.92 -14.31
N ALA A 11 0.80 -2.27 -13.37
CA ALA A 11 0.77 -1.71 -12.05
C ALA A 11 1.23 -2.72 -10.99
N PHE A 12 1.98 -2.26 -10.00
CA PHE A 12 2.25 -2.98 -8.78
C PHE A 12 1.59 -2.25 -7.61
N VAL A 13 0.66 -2.92 -6.91
CA VAL A 13 -0.05 -2.36 -5.75
C VAL A 13 0.42 -3.07 -4.48
N ALA A 14 1.22 -2.38 -3.68
CA ALA A 14 1.66 -2.88 -2.38
C ALA A 14 0.58 -2.65 -1.33
N GLY A 15 0.18 -3.71 -0.61
CA GLY A 15 -0.80 -3.65 0.47
C GLY A 15 -2.21 -4.10 0.07
N VAL A 16 -2.31 -5.25 -0.62
CA VAL A 16 -3.59 -5.92 -0.89
C VAL A 16 -3.64 -7.23 -0.12
N ALA A 17 -4.64 -7.38 0.75
CA ALA A 17 -4.82 -8.58 1.58
C ALA A 17 -6.27 -9.10 1.62
N ASP A 18 -7.21 -8.31 1.13
CA ASP A 18 -8.64 -8.61 0.99
C ASP A 18 -9.31 -7.58 0.06
N ASP A 19 -10.61 -7.70 -0.16
CA ASP A 19 -11.41 -6.79 -1.00
C ASP A 19 -11.97 -5.55 -0.28
N GLY A 20 -11.73 -5.42 1.02
CA GLY A 20 -12.25 -4.30 1.83
C GLY A 20 -11.29 -3.10 1.96
N GLY A 21 -10.05 -3.20 1.44
CA GLY A 21 -9.02 -2.19 1.61
C GLY A 21 -8.85 -1.24 0.41
N PHE A 22 -8.20 -0.09 0.67
CA PHE A 22 -7.83 0.86 -0.40
C PHE A 22 -6.99 0.22 -1.51
N GLY A 23 -6.02 -0.64 -1.15
CA GLY A 23 -5.17 -1.32 -2.11
C GLY A 23 -5.98 -2.12 -3.14
N PHE A 24 -6.99 -2.87 -2.68
CA PHE A 24 -7.87 -3.62 -3.58
C PHE A 24 -8.71 -2.69 -4.47
N ALA A 25 -9.31 -1.64 -3.89
CA ALA A 25 -10.13 -0.69 -4.66
C ALA A 25 -9.32 0.00 -5.76
N ILE A 26 -8.05 0.38 -5.45
CA ILE A 26 -7.14 0.98 -6.43
C ILE A 26 -6.73 -0.06 -7.49
N ALA A 27 -6.40 -1.29 -7.09
CA ALA A 27 -6.08 -2.37 -8.01
C ALA A 27 -7.23 -2.63 -8.99
N LYS A 28 -8.47 -2.65 -8.49
CA LYS A 28 -9.67 -2.80 -9.31
C LYS A 28 -9.84 -1.62 -10.29
N ALA A 29 -9.69 -0.38 -9.83
CA ALA A 29 -9.79 0.80 -10.69
C ALA A 29 -8.74 0.80 -11.82
N LEU A 30 -7.51 0.36 -11.52
CA LEU A 30 -6.45 0.20 -12.52
C LEU A 30 -6.79 -0.90 -13.53
N ALA A 31 -7.34 -2.03 -13.08
CA ALA A 31 -7.79 -3.11 -13.96
C ALA A 31 -9.01 -2.68 -14.82
N GLU A 32 -9.93 -1.91 -14.28
CA GLU A 32 -11.04 -1.29 -15.03
C GLU A 32 -10.55 -0.39 -16.17
N ALA A 33 -9.45 0.33 -15.92
CA ALA A 33 -8.80 1.15 -16.94
C ALA A 33 -7.92 0.34 -17.93
N GLY A 34 -7.83 -0.99 -17.78
CA GLY A 34 -7.11 -1.87 -18.71
C GLY A 34 -5.68 -2.23 -18.31
N ALA A 35 -5.21 -1.83 -17.12
CA ALA A 35 -3.88 -2.20 -16.66
C ALA A 35 -3.79 -3.66 -16.24
N SER A 36 -2.63 -4.30 -16.49
CA SER A 36 -2.23 -5.54 -15.83
C SER A 36 -1.80 -5.24 -14.38
N VAL A 37 -2.35 -5.96 -13.40
CA VAL A 37 -2.14 -5.65 -11.99
C VAL A 37 -1.41 -6.77 -11.27
N CYS A 38 -0.25 -6.44 -10.70
CA CYS A 38 0.45 -7.25 -9.70
C CYS A 38 0.21 -6.66 -8.31
N VAL A 39 0.20 -7.50 -7.28
CA VAL A 39 -0.01 -7.04 -5.90
C VAL A 39 1.05 -7.57 -4.94
N GLY A 40 1.36 -6.77 -3.92
CA GLY A 40 2.17 -7.15 -2.77
C GLY A 40 1.28 -7.42 -1.57
N THR A 41 1.40 -8.60 -0.98
CA THR A 41 0.57 -9.05 0.14
C THR A 41 1.44 -9.40 1.34
N TRP A 42 1.07 -8.88 2.51
CA TRP A 42 1.76 -9.18 3.76
C TRP A 42 1.73 -10.69 4.07
N PRO A 43 2.88 -11.34 4.30
CA PRO A 43 2.97 -12.80 4.46
C PRO A 43 1.97 -13.40 5.44
N PRO A 44 1.73 -12.83 6.64
CA PRO A 44 0.73 -13.36 7.56
C PRO A 44 -0.72 -13.34 7.04
N ALA A 45 -1.06 -12.45 6.11
CA ALA A 45 -2.39 -12.37 5.50
C ALA A 45 -2.50 -13.17 4.19
N MET A 46 -1.38 -13.56 3.59
CA MET A 46 -1.32 -14.12 2.24
C MET A 46 -2.11 -15.41 2.09
N ASN A 47 -2.03 -16.34 3.05
CA ASN A 47 -2.81 -17.58 2.99
C ASN A 47 -4.31 -17.33 3.02
N ILE A 48 -4.74 -16.35 3.82
CA ILE A 48 -6.17 -15.97 3.90
C ILE A 48 -6.61 -15.39 2.56
N PHE A 49 -5.81 -14.48 2.00
CA PHE A 49 -6.10 -13.84 0.72
C PHE A 49 -6.19 -14.85 -0.43
N LEU A 50 -5.21 -15.75 -0.56
CA LEU A 50 -5.22 -16.80 -1.58
C LEU A 50 -6.41 -17.74 -1.43
N ASN A 51 -6.73 -18.17 -0.21
CA ASN A 51 -7.92 -18.99 0.05
C ASN A 51 -9.24 -18.29 -0.28
N LEU A 52 -9.35 -16.97 -0.06
CA LEU A 52 -10.53 -16.19 -0.43
C LEU A 52 -10.70 -16.15 -1.95
N LEU A 53 -9.60 -16.00 -2.71
CA LEU A 53 -9.61 -16.05 -4.17
C LEU A 53 -9.98 -17.44 -4.69
N GLU A 54 -9.30 -18.50 -4.22
CA GLU A 54 -9.54 -19.88 -4.66
C GLU A 54 -10.97 -20.36 -4.40
N ARG A 55 -11.55 -19.98 -3.25
CA ARG A 55 -12.93 -20.35 -2.87
C ARG A 55 -13.99 -19.45 -3.48
N GLY A 56 -13.64 -18.52 -4.33
CA GLY A 56 -14.57 -17.59 -4.95
C GLY A 56 -15.26 -16.62 -3.97
N LYS A 57 -14.73 -16.46 -2.75
CA LYS A 57 -15.32 -15.57 -1.73
C LYS A 57 -15.21 -14.08 -2.09
N MET A 58 -14.34 -13.75 -3.04
CA MET A 58 -14.16 -12.41 -3.57
C MET A 58 -14.72 -12.22 -4.98
N ASP A 59 -15.40 -13.23 -5.53
CA ASP A 59 -15.84 -13.22 -6.93
C ASP A 59 -16.70 -12.00 -7.27
N ALA A 60 -17.65 -11.64 -6.42
CA ALA A 60 -18.48 -10.45 -6.63
C ALA A 60 -17.66 -9.15 -6.65
N SER A 61 -16.66 -9.05 -5.76
CA SER A 61 -15.79 -7.88 -5.70
C SER A 61 -14.84 -7.76 -6.90
N LEU A 62 -14.50 -8.89 -7.53
CA LEU A 62 -13.64 -8.96 -8.71
C LEU A 62 -14.33 -8.61 -10.02
N VAL A 63 -15.67 -8.57 -10.06
CA VAL A 63 -16.42 -8.20 -11.28
C VAL A 63 -16.20 -6.73 -11.60
N LEU A 64 -15.73 -6.45 -12.82
CA LEU A 64 -15.53 -5.10 -13.36
C LEU A 64 -16.85 -4.54 -13.88
N THR A 65 -16.90 -3.24 -14.15
CA THR A 65 -18.12 -2.54 -14.65
C THR A 65 -18.60 -3.07 -16.00
N ASP A 66 -17.71 -3.62 -16.81
CA ASP A 66 -18.01 -4.23 -18.10
C ASP A 66 -18.41 -5.71 -18.02
N GLY A 67 -18.51 -6.26 -16.80
CA GLY A 67 -18.88 -7.66 -16.54
C GLY A 67 -17.70 -8.65 -16.58
N ARG A 68 -16.51 -8.24 -17.00
CA ARG A 68 -15.30 -9.08 -16.90
C ARG A 68 -14.93 -9.30 -15.44
N LYS A 69 -14.23 -10.37 -15.16
CA LYS A 69 -13.68 -10.65 -13.84
C LYS A 69 -12.20 -10.26 -13.84
N MET A 70 -11.81 -9.36 -12.94
CA MET A 70 -10.41 -9.01 -12.70
C MET A 70 -9.64 -10.23 -12.19
N SER A 71 -8.40 -10.38 -12.64
CA SER A 71 -7.40 -11.29 -12.08
C SER A 71 -6.12 -10.54 -11.77
N PHE A 72 -5.39 -10.98 -10.75
CA PHE A 72 -4.04 -10.46 -10.50
C PHE A 72 -3.05 -11.23 -11.37
N GLU A 73 -2.21 -10.50 -12.11
CA GLU A 73 -1.17 -11.08 -12.95
C GLU A 73 -0.15 -11.85 -12.10
N LYS A 74 0.21 -11.26 -10.94
CA LYS A 74 1.05 -11.87 -9.91
C LYS A 74 0.68 -11.38 -8.51
N ILE A 75 0.90 -12.25 -7.53
CA ILE A 75 0.75 -11.94 -6.09
C ILE A 75 2.09 -12.26 -5.43
N TYR A 76 2.78 -11.22 -4.95
CA TYR A 76 4.08 -11.36 -4.30
C TYR A 76 3.94 -11.24 -2.78
N PRO A 77 4.70 -12.02 -1.99
CA PRO A 77 4.82 -11.75 -0.57
C PRO A 77 5.58 -10.43 -0.37
N LEU A 78 5.07 -9.54 0.47
CA LEU A 78 5.71 -8.27 0.79
C LEU A 78 5.48 -7.89 2.24
N ASP A 79 6.56 -7.83 3.01
CA ASP A 79 6.63 -7.13 4.28
C ASP A 79 7.57 -5.93 4.12
N ALA A 80 6.98 -4.75 3.92
CA ALA A 80 7.73 -3.52 3.68
C ALA A 80 8.42 -2.94 4.93
N GLN A 81 8.42 -3.67 6.04
CA GLN A 81 9.25 -3.38 7.20
C GLN A 81 10.72 -3.74 6.94
N TYR A 82 11.01 -4.59 5.96
CA TYR A 82 12.34 -5.08 5.66
C TYR A 82 12.74 -4.77 4.23
N ASP A 83 13.90 -4.14 4.07
CA ASP A 83 14.45 -3.87 2.75
C ASP A 83 15.06 -5.14 2.15
N THR A 84 15.75 -5.94 2.97
CA THR A 84 16.46 -7.17 2.56
C THR A 84 16.26 -8.31 3.56
N LEU A 85 16.45 -9.57 3.12
CA LEU A 85 16.44 -10.72 4.03
C LEU A 85 17.57 -10.67 5.07
N ALA A 86 18.71 -10.05 4.76
CA ALA A 86 19.83 -9.92 5.68
C ALA A 86 19.47 -9.04 6.90
N GLU A 87 18.61 -8.03 6.70
CA GLU A 87 18.12 -7.13 7.75
C GLU A 87 16.93 -7.70 8.52
N THR A 88 16.33 -8.78 8.03
CA THR A 88 15.17 -9.40 8.67
C THR A 88 15.59 -10.23 9.87
N PRO A 89 14.99 -10.01 11.06
CA PRO A 89 15.29 -10.82 12.26
C PRO A 89 15.05 -12.32 12.02
N THR A 90 15.88 -13.16 12.64
CA THR A 90 15.81 -14.61 12.47
C THR A 90 14.45 -15.18 12.89
N GLU A 91 13.87 -14.66 13.99
CA GLU A 91 12.56 -15.07 14.47
C GLU A 91 11.43 -14.81 13.45
N ILE A 92 11.56 -13.77 12.63
CA ILE A 92 10.61 -13.49 11.55
C ILE A 92 10.82 -14.46 10.39
N ARG A 93 12.07 -14.66 9.97
CA ARG A 93 12.41 -15.58 8.88
C ARG A 93 11.98 -17.02 9.18
N GLU A 94 12.12 -17.45 10.44
CA GLU A 94 11.75 -18.79 10.89
C GLU A 94 10.26 -18.91 11.26
N ASN A 95 9.52 -17.82 11.31
CA ASN A 95 8.09 -17.85 11.59
C ASN A 95 7.34 -18.59 10.46
N ARG A 96 6.47 -19.53 10.83
CA ARG A 96 5.71 -20.38 9.90
C ARG A 96 4.96 -19.59 8.82
N ARG A 97 4.53 -18.36 9.11
CA ARG A 97 3.79 -17.51 8.16
C ARG A 97 4.69 -16.88 7.11
N TYR A 98 5.99 -16.85 7.32
CA TYR A 98 7.01 -16.25 6.46
C TYR A 98 7.89 -17.29 5.77
N LYS A 99 8.29 -18.34 6.49
CA LYS A 99 9.29 -19.34 6.07
C LYS A 99 9.04 -19.93 4.67
N GLU A 100 7.77 -20.19 4.32
CA GLU A 100 7.39 -20.81 3.04
C GLU A 100 7.15 -19.79 1.91
N ARG A 101 7.43 -18.50 2.14
CA ARG A 101 7.12 -17.42 1.20
C ARG A 101 8.31 -16.97 0.35
N GLY A 102 9.49 -17.55 0.56
CA GLY A 102 10.70 -17.09 -0.10
C GLY A 102 11.13 -15.71 0.40
N ASP A 103 11.61 -14.88 -0.50
CA ASP A 103 12.00 -13.51 -0.17
C ASP A 103 10.78 -12.58 -0.21
N PHE A 104 10.35 -12.18 0.99
CA PHE A 104 9.18 -11.31 1.21
C PHE A 104 9.55 -9.85 1.44
N THR A 105 10.79 -9.48 1.21
CA THR A 105 11.29 -8.11 1.41
C THR A 105 11.04 -7.23 0.18
N ILE A 106 11.34 -5.94 0.29
CA ILE A 106 11.25 -5.03 -0.86
C ILE A 106 12.20 -5.50 -1.97
N GLU A 107 13.43 -5.93 -1.63
CA GLU A 107 14.38 -6.50 -2.60
C GLU A 107 13.86 -7.79 -3.24
N GLY A 108 13.20 -8.66 -2.47
CA GLY A 108 12.57 -9.88 -2.95
C GLY A 108 11.51 -9.62 -4.02
N VAL A 109 10.66 -8.61 -3.81
CA VAL A 109 9.68 -8.17 -4.81
C VAL A 109 10.38 -7.64 -6.07
N VAL A 110 11.44 -6.84 -5.92
CA VAL A 110 12.23 -6.32 -7.05
C VAL A 110 12.81 -7.46 -7.89
N ASN A 111 13.40 -8.46 -7.23
CA ASN A 111 14.00 -9.61 -7.89
C ASN A 111 12.93 -10.47 -8.59
N SER A 112 11.79 -10.67 -7.96
CA SER A 112 10.66 -11.41 -8.55
C SER A 112 10.08 -10.70 -9.78
N LEU A 113 9.89 -9.38 -9.72
CA LEU A 113 9.43 -8.57 -10.86
C LEU A 113 10.41 -8.60 -12.03
N LYS A 114 11.72 -8.56 -11.76
CA LYS A 114 12.75 -8.70 -12.82
C LYS A 114 12.73 -10.07 -13.46
N ALA A 115 12.58 -11.11 -12.64
CA ALA A 115 12.53 -12.50 -13.14
C ALA A 115 11.28 -12.74 -13.99
N ASP A 116 10.13 -12.25 -13.57
CA ASP A 116 8.87 -12.45 -14.27
C ASP A 116 8.74 -11.60 -15.56
N PHE A 117 9.28 -10.35 -15.55
CA PHE A 117 8.92 -9.36 -16.59
C PHE A 117 10.11 -8.60 -17.21
N GLY A 118 11.34 -8.87 -16.81
CA GLY A 118 12.53 -8.22 -17.37
C GLY A 118 12.86 -6.85 -16.77
N LYS A 119 13.50 -5.96 -17.57
CA LYS A 119 14.19 -4.78 -17.05
C LYS A 119 13.31 -3.62 -16.61
N HIS A 120 12.26 -3.29 -17.33
CA HIS A 120 11.41 -2.12 -17.09
C HIS A 120 9.94 -2.50 -17.14
N PRO A 121 9.48 -3.35 -16.21
CA PRO A 121 8.13 -3.90 -16.30
C PRO A 121 7.03 -2.97 -15.83
N LEU A 122 7.34 -1.90 -15.06
CA LEU A 122 6.36 -1.14 -14.31
C LEU A 122 6.08 0.24 -14.91
N ASP A 123 4.81 0.61 -14.93
CA ASP A 123 4.32 1.95 -15.26
C ASP A 123 3.77 2.66 -14.01
N ILE A 124 3.18 1.89 -13.08
CA ILE A 124 2.49 2.42 -11.90
C ILE A 124 2.91 1.60 -10.68
N VAL A 125 3.26 2.28 -9.60
CA VAL A 125 3.47 1.69 -8.28
C VAL A 125 2.58 2.39 -7.27
N VAL A 126 1.81 1.62 -6.52
CA VAL A 126 0.95 2.14 -5.44
C VAL A 126 1.44 1.63 -4.09
N HIS A 127 1.76 2.56 -3.21
CA HIS A 127 2.09 2.31 -1.82
C HIS A 127 0.83 2.46 -0.97
N SER A 128 0.13 1.36 -0.71
CA SER A 128 -1.06 1.30 0.15
C SER A 128 -0.74 0.55 1.46
N LEU A 129 0.34 0.99 2.11
CA LEU A 129 0.90 0.38 3.30
C LEU A 129 0.80 1.32 4.49
N ALA A 130 0.47 0.77 5.64
CA ALA A 130 0.57 1.44 6.93
C ALA A 130 0.58 0.41 8.06
N ASN A 131 1.40 0.66 9.07
CA ASN A 131 1.40 -0.10 10.31
C ASN A 131 1.66 0.83 11.48
N GLY A 132 0.80 0.81 12.47
CA GLY A 132 0.95 1.56 13.71
C GLY A 132 0.58 0.64 14.88
N PRO A 133 1.55 -0.15 15.43
CA PRO A 133 1.24 -1.15 16.45
C PRO A 133 0.62 -0.52 17.71
N GLU A 134 0.91 0.74 17.97
CA GLU A 134 0.38 1.49 19.12
C GLU A 134 -0.61 2.61 18.73
N VAL A 135 -1.23 2.53 17.55
CA VAL A 135 -2.14 3.57 17.03
C VAL A 135 -3.26 3.98 18.00
N LYS A 136 -3.66 3.09 18.93
CA LYS A 136 -4.67 3.38 19.96
C LYS A 136 -4.13 4.17 21.16
N LYS A 137 -2.82 4.26 21.33
CA LYS A 137 -2.21 5.02 22.42
C LYS A 137 -2.13 6.50 22.05
N PRO A 138 -2.37 7.40 23.00
CA PRO A 138 -1.98 8.80 22.82
C PRO A 138 -0.50 8.91 22.46
N LEU A 139 -0.12 9.95 21.70
CA LEU A 139 1.27 10.13 21.31
C LEU A 139 2.22 10.23 22.51
N ILE A 140 1.77 10.87 23.58
CA ILE A 140 2.54 11.03 24.82
C ILE A 140 2.87 9.69 25.50
N ASP A 141 2.05 8.65 25.29
CA ASP A 141 2.21 7.32 25.88
C ASP A 141 2.82 6.31 24.89
N THR A 142 3.17 6.77 23.69
CA THR A 142 3.74 5.91 22.64
C THR A 142 5.19 5.57 22.97
N SER A 143 5.54 4.28 22.89
CA SER A 143 6.92 3.83 23.04
C SER A 143 7.78 4.28 21.85
N ARG A 144 9.10 4.37 22.07
CA ARG A 144 10.06 4.65 20.98
C ARG A 144 9.93 3.62 19.86
N ASP A 145 9.82 2.34 20.22
CA ASP A 145 9.72 1.24 19.26
C ASP A 145 8.43 1.32 18.44
N GLY A 146 7.27 1.53 19.09
CA GLY A 146 6.00 1.74 18.40
C GLY A 146 6.00 2.95 17.47
N TYR A 147 6.62 4.06 17.90
CA TYR A 147 6.77 5.27 17.08
C TYR A 147 7.66 5.00 15.85
N LEU A 148 8.84 4.40 16.05
CA LEU A 148 9.77 4.11 14.97
C LEU A 148 9.19 3.10 13.98
N THR A 149 8.45 2.08 14.46
CA THR A 149 7.74 1.13 13.59
C THR A 149 6.69 1.85 12.75
N ALA A 150 5.91 2.76 13.34
CA ALA A 150 4.90 3.51 12.59
C ALA A 150 5.53 4.34 11.45
N VAL A 151 6.62 5.06 11.73
CA VAL A 151 7.34 5.87 10.72
C VAL A 151 8.03 4.98 9.69
N SER A 152 8.67 3.90 10.12
CA SER A 152 9.38 2.96 9.22
C SER A 152 8.42 2.36 8.19
N VAL A 153 7.32 1.74 8.63
CA VAL A 153 6.41 1.02 7.73
C VAL A 153 5.47 1.94 6.97
N SER A 154 5.08 3.09 7.56
CA SER A 154 4.07 3.95 6.94
C SER A 154 4.62 5.15 6.16
N ALA A 155 5.93 5.42 6.27
CA ALA A 155 6.60 6.50 5.54
C ALA A 155 7.87 6.02 4.84
N TYR A 156 8.89 5.55 5.59
CA TYR A 156 10.18 5.16 5.01
C TYR A 156 10.04 4.06 3.95
N SER A 157 9.09 3.15 4.09
CA SER A 157 8.86 2.11 3.08
C SER A 157 8.55 2.68 1.69
N LEU A 158 7.94 3.89 1.58
CA LEU A 158 7.82 4.58 0.30
C LEU A 158 9.20 4.98 -0.26
N VAL A 159 10.08 5.51 0.60
CA VAL A 159 11.45 5.87 0.19
C VAL A 159 12.19 4.65 -0.34
N SER A 160 12.11 3.54 0.39
CA SER A 160 12.72 2.27 -0.01
C SER A 160 12.11 1.74 -1.32
N MET A 161 10.78 1.76 -1.46
CA MET A 161 10.13 1.34 -2.70
C MET A 161 10.52 2.20 -3.90
N VAL A 162 10.59 3.52 -3.76
CA VAL A 162 11.03 4.41 -4.85
C VAL A 162 12.49 4.15 -5.21
N ARG A 163 13.37 3.96 -4.22
CA ARG A 163 14.78 3.62 -4.42
C ARG A 163 14.95 2.32 -5.21
N ASN A 164 14.22 1.28 -4.83
CA ASN A 164 14.42 -0.08 -5.33
C ASN A 164 13.60 -0.40 -6.59
N LEU A 165 12.36 0.14 -6.71
CA LEU A 165 11.50 -0.06 -7.87
C LEU A 165 11.66 1.03 -8.93
N GLY A 166 12.21 2.20 -8.59
CA GLY A 166 12.47 3.29 -9.55
C GLY A 166 13.24 2.85 -10.79
N PRO A 167 14.33 2.05 -10.64
CA PRO A 167 15.05 1.49 -11.79
C PRO A 167 14.23 0.53 -12.66
N LEU A 168 13.11 0.00 -12.18
CA LEU A 168 12.21 -0.89 -12.92
C LEU A 168 11.08 -0.14 -13.61
N MET A 169 10.94 1.15 -13.36
CA MET A 169 9.89 1.96 -13.96
C MET A 169 10.21 2.32 -15.40
N ARG A 170 9.16 2.38 -16.22
CA ARG A 170 9.26 3.04 -17.53
C ARG A 170 9.26 4.57 -17.33
N PRO A 171 9.99 5.32 -18.18
CA PRO A 171 9.91 6.79 -18.16
C PRO A 171 8.45 7.26 -18.30
N GLY A 172 8.08 8.30 -17.52
CA GLY A 172 6.69 8.78 -17.43
C GLY A 172 5.82 8.00 -16.45
N GLY A 173 6.36 6.97 -15.82
CA GLY A 173 5.66 6.19 -14.79
C GLY A 173 5.33 6.99 -13.53
N SER A 174 4.56 6.41 -12.62
CA SER A 174 4.07 7.09 -11.42
C SER A 174 4.11 6.21 -10.18
N PHE A 175 4.61 6.78 -9.09
CA PHE A 175 4.41 6.30 -7.72
C PHE A 175 3.26 7.07 -7.09
N LEU A 176 2.40 6.35 -6.36
CA LEU A 176 1.29 6.92 -5.62
C LEU A 176 1.27 6.34 -4.22
N SER A 177 1.20 7.19 -3.19
CA SER A 177 1.01 6.77 -1.80
C SER A 177 -0.32 7.25 -1.23
N LEU A 178 -0.68 6.77 -0.05
CA LEU A 178 -1.89 7.18 0.65
C LEU A 178 -1.52 7.87 1.98
N THR A 179 -1.87 9.15 2.08
CA THR A 179 -1.79 9.91 3.32
C THR A 179 -3.17 10.12 3.94
N PHE A 180 -3.19 10.85 5.03
CA PHE A 180 -4.39 11.20 5.79
C PHE A 180 -4.20 12.59 6.40
N MET A 181 -5.26 13.36 6.49
CA MET A 181 -5.24 14.72 7.03
C MET A 181 -4.62 14.83 8.44
N ALA A 182 -4.43 13.72 9.15
CA ALA A 182 -3.73 13.69 10.43
C ALA A 182 -2.24 14.05 10.33
N GLY A 183 -1.64 14.10 9.13
CA GLY A 183 -0.31 14.67 8.89
C GLY A 183 -0.24 16.18 9.09
N GLU A 184 -1.38 16.88 8.94
CA GLU A 184 -1.49 18.35 9.04
C GLU A 184 -2.33 18.82 10.22
N ARG A 185 -3.25 17.97 10.69
CA ARG A 185 -4.25 18.33 11.73
C ARG A 185 -4.30 17.30 12.84
N VAL A 186 -4.67 17.74 14.02
CA VAL A 186 -4.91 16.82 15.14
C VAL A 186 -6.21 16.06 14.91
N ILE A 187 -6.10 14.74 14.83
CA ILE A 187 -7.25 13.83 14.78
C ILE A 187 -7.25 13.01 16.07
N PRO A 188 -8.18 13.28 17.00
CA PRO A 188 -8.28 12.54 18.25
C PRO A 188 -8.41 11.03 18.00
N GLY A 189 -7.63 10.23 18.74
CA GLY A 189 -7.62 8.77 18.58
C GLY A 189 -6.70 8.23 17.47
N TYR A 190 -6.09 9.07 16.65
CA TYR A 190 -5.10 8.67 15.65
C TYR A 190 -3.68 8.89 16.22
N GLY A 191 -3.28 7.99 17.12
CA GLY A 191 -2.06 8.09 17.93
C GLY A 191 -0.92 7.18 17.47
N GLY A 192 -0.08 6.75 18.42
CA GLY A 192 0.98 5.76 18.18
C GLY A 192 2.03 6.19 17.14
N GLY A 193 2.24 7.50 16.93
CA GLY A 193 3.18 8.00 15.92
C GLY A 193 2.63 8.03 14.49
N MET A 194 1.37 7.62 14.25
CA MET A 194 0.80 7.56 12.91
C MET A 194 0.61 8.93 12.26
N SER A 195 0.27 9.99 13.03
CA SER A 195 0.22 11.37 12.52
C SER A 195 1.59 11.83 12.03
N SER A 196 2.62 11.57 12.83
CA SER A 196 4.02 11.87 12.45
C SER A 196 4.46 11.11 11.20
N ALA A 197 4.08 9.83 11.09
CA ALA A 197 4.35 9.02 9.90
C ALA A 197 3.67 9.61 8.64
N LYS A 198 2.43 10.11 8.74
CA LYS A 198 1.76 10.75 7.60
C LYS A 198 2.39 12.10 7.21
N ALA A 199 2.81 12.91 8.19
CA ALA A 199 3.57 14.13 7.93
C ALA A 199 4.92 13.84 7.24
N ALA A 200 5.65 12.82 7.72
CA ALA A 200 6.89 12.36 7.09
C ALA A 200 6.65 11.88 5.65
N LEU A 201 5.62 11.03 5.42
CA LEU A 201 5.25 10.54 4.10
C LEU A 201 4.98 11.68 3.09
N GLU A 202 4.30 12.73 3.52
CA GLU A 202 4.01 13.90 2.68
C GLU A 202 5.27 14.72 2.37
N SER A 203 6.15 14.89 3.36
CA SER A 203 7.45 15.53 3.18
C SER A 203 8.33 14.74 2.21
N ASP A 204 8.44 13.44 2.43
CA ASP A 204 9.24 12.52 1.61
C ASP A 204 8.69 12.46 0.18
N THR A 205 7.37 12.48 0.00
CA THR A 205 6.74 12.51 -1.34
C THR A 205 7.25 13.69 -2.16
N ARG A 206 7.36 14.89 -1.57
CA ARG A 206 7.86 16.10 -2.28
C ARG A 206 9.32 15.95 -2.68
N THR A 207 10.16 15.46 -1.77
CA THR A 207 11.58 15.22 -2.04
C THR A 207 11.78 14.13 -3.09
N LEU A 208 11.08 13.01 -2.94
CA LEU A 208 11.13 11.90 -3.90
C LEU A 208 10.61 12.30 -5.28
N ALA A 209 9.60 13.15 -5.37
CA ALA A 209 9.10 13.66 -6.65
C ALA A 209 10.20 14.40 -7.44
N PHE A 210 11.03 15.19 -6.73
CA PHE A 210 12.17 15.86 -7.34
C PHE A 210 13.29 14.89 -7.71
N GLU A 211 13.71 14.04 -6.77
CA GLU A 211 14.86 13.14 -6.95
C GLU A 211 14.58 12.03 -7.96
N ALA A 212 13.44 11.33 -7.83
CA ALA A 212 13.06 10.25 -8.74
C ALA A 212 12.66 10.77 -10.12
N GLY A 213 12.10 12.00 -10.19
CA GLY A 213 11.85 12.68 -11.45
C GLY A 213 13.14 12.90 -12.24
N ARG A 214 14.18 13.37 -11.59
CA ARG A 214 15.49 13.58 -12.23
C ARG A 214 16.25 12.29 -12.56
N ARG A 215 16.14 11.29 -11.66
CA ARG A 215 16.91 10.04 -11.80
C ARG A 215 16.27 9.02 -12.73
N HIS A 216 14.94 8.91 -12.69
CA HIS A 216 14.18 7.84 -13.36
C HIS A 216 13.12 8.35 -14.34
N GLY A 217 12.88 9.66 -14.42
CA GLY A 217 11.83 10.24 -15.26
C GLY A 217 10.41 9.85 -14.78
N VAL A 218 10.21 9.67 -13.49
CA VAL A 218 8.93 9.25 -12.90
C VAL A 218 8.33 10.33 -12.00
N ARG A 219 7.04 10.24 -11.75
CA ARG A 219 6.31 11.12 -10.83
C ARG A 219 6.07 10.41 -9.51
N VAL A 220 6.11 11.15 -8.40
CA VAL A 220 5.76 10.64 -7.07
C VAL A 220 4.71 11.57 -6.48
N ASN A 221 3.56 11.01 -6.09
CA ASN A 221 2.44 11.76 -5.54
C ASN A 221 1.82 11.03 -4.36
N THR A 222 1.01 11.73 -3.57
CA THR A 222 0.21 11.14 -2.50
C THR A 222 -1.23 11.62 -2.57
N ILE A 223 -2.17 10.76 -2.18
CA ILE A 223 -3.58 11.07 -2.04
C ILE A 223 -3.93 11.11 -0.56
N SER A 224 -4.50 12.22 -0.09
CA SER A 224 -5.09 12.31 1.24
C SER A 224 -6.50 11.73 1.18
N ALA A 225 -6.64 10.48 1.59
CA ALA A 225 -7.89 9.75 1.58
C ALA A 225 -8.71 10.05 2.83
N GLY A 226 -10.03 10.13 2.69
CA GLY A 226 -10.96 10.17 3.83
C GLY A 226 -11.00 8.83 4.58
N PRO A 227 -11.68 8.78 5.75
CA PRO A 227 -11.80 7.54 6.51
C PRO A 227 -12.63 6.51 5.72
N TRP A 228 -12.18 5.25 5.77
CA TRP A 228 -12.83 4.11 5.15
C TRP A 228 -12.85 2.93 6.13
N ALA A 229 -13.99 2.24 6.24
CA ALA A 229 -14.15 1.08 7.12
C ALA A 229 -13.47 -0.18 6.56
N SER A 230 -12.17 -0.09 6.28
CA SER A 230 -11.37 -1.27 5.96
C SER A 230 -11.20 -2.18 7.18
N ARG A 231 -10.82 -3.43 6.98
CA ARG A 231 -10.50 -4.36 8.07
C ARG A 231 -9.44 -3.77 9.02
N ALA A 232 -8.38 -3.15 8.49
CA ALA A 232 -7.35 -2.51 9.28
C ALA A 232 -7.91 -1.33 10.10
N ALA A 233 -8.73 -0.47 9.49
CA ALA A 233 -9.34 0.67 10.17
C ALA A 233 -10.36 0.24 11.24
N THR A 234 -11.14 -0.81 10.99
CA THR A 234 -12.08 -1.38 11.97
C THR A 234 -11.35 -1.92 13.20
N ALA A 235 -10.17 -2.51 13.03
CA ALA A 235 -9.34 -2.97 14.14
C ALA A 235 -8.83 -1.84 15.05
N ILE A 236 -8.76 -0.60 14.55
CA ILE A 236 -8.40 0.59 15.33
C ILE A 236 -9.51 0.98 16.33
N GLY A 237 -10.78 0.72 16.00
CA GLY A 237 -11.93 0.78 16.93
C GLY A 237 -12.64 2.12 17.02
N PHE A 238 -12.22 3.19 16.32
CA PHE A 238 -12.92 4.48 16.29
C PHE A 238 -13.34 4.93 14.88
N ILE A 239 -13.19 4.07 13.89
CA ILE A 239 -13.51 4.37 12.48
C ILE A 239 -14.96 4.82 12.29
N ASP A 240 -15.91 4.22 13.02
CA ASP A 240 -17.33 4.58 12.94
C ASP A 240 -17.59 6.02 13.38
N THR A 241 -16.87 6.50 14.41
CA THR A 241 -16.95 7.88 14.86
C THR A 241 -16.41 8.83 13.79
N MET A 242 -15.29 8.48 13.17
CA MET A 242 -14.72 9.26 12.06
C MET A 242 -15.67 9.33 10.86
N LEU A 243 -16.29 8.21 10.50
CA LEU A 243 -17.26 8.16 9.40
C LEU A 243 -18.50 9.01 9.69
N LYS A 244 -19.05 8.92 10.90
CA LYS A 244 -20.18 9.75 11.33
C LYS A 244 -19.83 11.24 11.28
N TYR A 245 -18.66 11.63 11.80
CA TYR A 245 -18.18 13.00 11.74
C TYR A 245 -18.03 13.50 10.29
N CYS A 246 -17.41 12.74 9.42
CA CYS A 246 -17.23 13.11 8.03
C CYS A 246 -18.58 13.24 7.30
N ARG A 247 -19.54 12.34 7.54
CA ARG A 247 -20.88 12.44 6.96
C ARG A 247 -21.63 13.69 7.43
N ALA A 248 -21.54 14.00 8.72
CA ALA A 248 -22.21 15.16 9.30
C ALA A 248 -21.64 16.51 8.80
N ASN A 249 -20.35 16.52 8.42
CA ASN A 249 -19.65 17.74 7.98
C ASN A 249 -19.38 17.78 6.45
N ALA A 250 -19.81 16.78 5.70
CA ALA A 250 -19.69 16.80 4.25
C ALA A 250 -20.65 17.80 3.65
N ALA A 251 -20.19 18.60 2.69
CA ALA A 251 -21.04 19.54 1.96
C ALA A 251 -22.11 18.82 1.11
N LEU A 252 -21.82 17.60 0.67
CA LEU A 252 -22.76 16.73 -0.03
C LEU A 252 -22.98 15.47 0.78
N PRO A 253 -24.22 15.14 1.17
CA PRO A 253 -24.55 13.89 1.87
C PRO A 253 -24.17 12.68 0.98
N ARG A 254 -23.52 11.68 1.60
CA ARG A 254 -23.15 10.40 0.95
C ARG A 254 -23.62 9.23 1.79
#